data_121ed83c9e54396088e5f45a5e686457
#
_entry.id   121ed83c9e54396088e5f45a5e686457
#
_cell.length_a   1.000
_cell.length_b   1.000
_cell.length_c   1.000
_cell.angle_alpha   90.00
_cell.angle_beta   90.00
_cell.angle_gamma   90.00
#
_symmetry.space_group_name_H-M   'P 1'
#
loop_
_entity.id
_entity.type
_entity.pdbx_description
1 polymer ?
#
loop_
_entity_poly.entity_id
_entity_poly.type
_entity_poly.pdbx_seq_one_letter_code
_entity_poly.pdbx_strand_id
1 'polypeptide(L)'
;EYGIPKGIPVLDDDMRQQLADIDHVKDASLYVSRTQVDYIYYNDTSLSGGQLIGADSHYLGTCGYIMKRGRGFTDSDYEKYRKVAVIDSVAADSLFGDANPVGKTIDIKGEPFIVVGVIEESTAFSPVINSVEDYYTYVYNDGSASGIVVIPDVDWNIVQQYDEPQNAKLLADSTDNMTSVGKAAQTLLNETVTSKSIKYRAANMNETAEESQQVSATTNKQLIWIASISLLVGGIGVMNIMLVSVTERTREIGLKKAIGARKNRILAQFLTEAAVLTSLGGIIGTITGIALAEIIGKISNVPIAISIPAVILAIAFSTVIGVVFGLLPAVKAANLDPIVALRHE
;
A
#
# COMPACT_ATOMS: atom_id res chain seq x y z
N GLU A 1 -25.27 -12.76 24.35
CA GLU A 1 -24.68 -12.25 25.61
C GLU A 1 -24.11 -10.87 25.31
N TYR A 2 -24.63 -9.85 25.98
CA TYR A 2 -24.11 -8.48 25.88
C TYR A 2 -23.06 -8.29 26.97
N GLY A 3 -21.86 -7.85 26.60
CA GLY A 3 -20.76 -7.56 27.53
C GLY A 3 -19.41 -8.05 27.03
N ILE A 4 -18.35 -7.68 27.76
CA ILE A 4 -16.96 -8.10 27.45
C ILE A 4 -16.90 -9.63 27.45
N PRO A 5 -16.23 -10.24 26.44
CA PRO A 5 -16.11 -11.70 26.36
C PRO A 5 -15.52 -12.31 27.63
N LYS A 6 -16.07 -13.45 28.06
CA LYS A 6 -15.60 -14.13 29.28
C LYS A 6 -14.11 -14.44 29.22
N GLY A 7 -13.40 -14.09 30.29
CA GLY A 7 -11.98 -14.33 30.42
C GLY A 7 -11.07 -13.25 29.86
N ILE A 8 -11.63 -12.11 29.50
CA ILE A 8 -10.90 -10.88 29.17
C ILE A 8 -11.11 -9.92 30.34
N PRO A 9 -10.05 -9.46 31.03
CA PRO A 9 -10.17 -8.45 32.07
C PRO A 9 -10.44 -7.07 31.46
N VAL A 10 -11.06 -6.20 32.25
CA VAL A 10 -11.06 -4.77 31.97
C VAL A 10 -9.67 -4.25 32.31
N LEU A 11 -9.07 -3.54 31.36
CA LEU A 11 -7.78 -2.90 31.59
C LEU A 11 -7.98 -1.60 32.36
N ASP A 12 -7.18 -1.42 33.39
CA ASP A 12 -7.19 -0.27 34.28
C ASP A 12 -5.89 0.56 34.18
N ASP A 13 -5.79 1.62 34.95
CA ASP A 13 -4.60 2.48 34.94
C ASP A 13 -3.35 1.76 35.45
N ASP A 14 -3.49 0.78 36.35
CA ASP A 14 -2.37 -0.04 36.80
C ASP A 14 -1.79 -0.85 35.65
N MET A 15 -2.64 -1.42 34.78
CA MET A 15 -2.20 -2.10 33.56
C MET A 15 -1.57 -1.14 32.56
N ARG A 16 -2.15 0.06 32.37
CA ARG A 16 -1.56 1.10 31.53
C ARG A 16 -0.14 1.46 32.01
N GLN A 17 0.05 1.56 33.30
CA GLN A 17 1.34 1.89 33.90
C GLN A 17 2.35 0.75 33.69
N GLN A 18 1.94 -0.51 33.87
CA GLN A 18 2.78 -1.67 33.56
C GLN A 18 3.19 -1.72 32.07
N LEU A 19 2.30 -1.31 31.17
CA LEU A 19 2.62 -1.19 29.75
C LEU A 19 3.60 -0.04 29.47
N ALA A 20 3.49 1.06 30.18
CA ALA A 20 4.40 2.19 30.08
C ALA A 20 5.80 1.89 30.66
N ASP A 21 5.89 0.97 31.63
CA ASP A 21 7.14 0.55 32.25
C ASP A 21 7.93 -0.48 31.40
N ILE A 22 7.39 -0.93 30.27
CA ILE A 22 8.11 -1.81 29.34
C ILE A 22 9.31 -1.06 28.76
N ASP A 23 10.47 -1.72 28.69
CA ASP A 23 11.67 -1.16 28.08
C ASP A 23 11.38 -0.57 26.67
N HIS A 24 11.90 0.61 26.40
CA HIS A 24 11.71 1.33 25.12
C HIS A 24 10.30 1.90 24.88
N VAL A 25 9.41 1.88 25.86
CA VAL A 25 8.11 2.57 25.81
C VAL A 25 8.25 3.98 26.37
N LYS A 26 7.81 4.99 25.64
CA LYS A 26 7.73 6.39 26.09
C LYS A 26 6.42 6.70 26.76
N ASP A 27 5.34 6.15 26.25
CA ASP A 27 3.99 6.36 26.77
C ASP A 27 3.07 5.22 26.35
N ALA A 28 2.01 4.98 27.12
CA ALA A 28 0.99 3.98 26.84
C ALA A 28 -0.40 4.54 27.11
N SER A 29 -1.36 4.15 26.32
CA SER A 29 -2.76 4.57 26.42
C SER A 29 -3.69 3.39 26.22
N LEU A 30 -4.81 3.42 26.90
CA LEU A 30 -5.92 2.47 26.76
C LEU A 30 -7.08 3.16 26.04
N TYR A 31 -7.72 2.45 25.14
CA TYR A 31 -8.85 2.99 24.40
C TYR A 31 -9.83 1.91 23.95
N VAL A 32 -11.03 2.32 23.66
CA VAL A 32 -12.07 1.55 22.97
C VAL A 32 -12.46 2.26 21.69
N SER A 33 -12.90 1.55 20.67
CA SER A 33 -13.27 2.19 19.40
C SER A 33 -14.45 1.50 18.72
N ARG A 34 -15.17 2.27 17.92
CA ARG A 34 -16.14 1.80 16.94
C ARG A 34 -15.85 2.44 15.60
N THR A 35 -15.77 1.63 14.59
CA THR A 35 -15.57 2.07 13.20
C THR A 35 -16.89 2.05 12.46
N GLN A 36 -16.97 2.79 11.36
CA GLN A 36 -18.15 2.88 10.50
C GLN A 36 -19.42 3.31 11.24
N VAL A 37 -19.28 4.33 12.12
CA VAL A 37 -20.43 4.86 12.87
C VAL A 37 -21.17 5.91 12.03
N ASP A 38 -22.51 5.85 12.05
CA ASP A 38 -23.41 6.75 11.31
C ASP A 38 -24.31 7.57 12.23
N TYR A 39 -24.04 7.56 13.54
CA TYR A 39 -24.85 8.19 14.59
C TYR A 39 -24.18 9.41 15.23
N ILE A 40 -23.27 10.05 14.52
CA ILE A 40 -22.63 11.32 14.94
C ILE A 40 -23.16 12.43 14.04
N TYR A 41 -23.76 13.45 14.64
CA TYR A 41 -24.44 14.52 13.91
C TYR A 41 -24.03 15.91 14.41
N TYR A 42 -24.00 16.85 13.49
CA TYR A 42 -24.08 18.27 13.80
C TYR A 42 -25.23 18.86 13.00
N ASN A 43 -26.29 19.33 13.72
CA ASN A 43 -27.57 19.68 13.13
C ASN A 43 -28.07 18.54 12.22
N ASP A 44 -28.27 18.82 10.92
CA ASP A 44 -28.77 17.85 9.92
C ASP A 44 -27.65 17.12 9.17
N THR A 45 -26.38 17.37 9.52
CA THR A 45 -25.22 16.74 8.86
C THR A 45 -24.70 15.58 9.69
N SER A 46 -24.57 14.41 9.08
CA SER A 46 -23.99 13.21 9.71
C SER A 46 -22.56 12.96 9.30
N LEU A 47 -21.76 12.44 10.22
CA LEU A 47 -20.43 11.87 9.92
C LEU A 47 -20.63 10.43 9.44
N SER A 48 -20.72 10.24 8.12
CA SER A 48 -20.92 8.91 7.54
C SER A 48 -19.64 8.09 7.58
N GLY A 49 -19.73 6.85 8.11
CA GLY A 49 -18.61 5.94 8.19
C GLY A 49 -17.51 6.39 9.17
N GLY A 50 -17.79 7.29 10.10
CA GLY A 50 -16.83 7.82 11.07
C GLY A 50 -16.28 6.78 12.04
N GLN A 51 -15.27 7.17 12.81
CA GLN A 51 -14.74 6.40 13.92
C GLN A 51 -14.98 7.13 15.24
N LEU A 52 -15.56 6.44 16.22
CA LEU A 52 -15.73 6.91 17.58
C LEU A 52 -14.71 6.20 18.48
N ILE A 53 -13.95 6.96 19.27
CA ILE A 53 -12.92 6.45 20.17
C ILE A 53 -13.20 6.98 21.59
N GLY A 54 -13.27 6.07 22.55
CA GLY A 54 -13.26 6.39 23.97
C GLY A 54 -11.86 6.14 24.53
N ALA A 55 -11.19 7.17 24.98
CA ALA A 55 -9.77 7.08 25.28
C ALA A 55 -9.40 7.76 26.61
N ASP A 56 -8.31 7.30 27.21
CA ASP A 56 -7.68 7.94 28.38
C ASP A 56 -6.97 9.26 28.00
N SER A 57 -6.45 9.95 29.00
CA SER A 57 -5.78 11.24 28.82
C SER A 57 -4.47 11.17 28.02
N HIS A 58 -3.86 10.02 27.91
CA HIS A 58 -2.59 9.78 27.21
C HIS A 58 -2.76 9.57 25.71
N TYR A 59 -3.96 9.20 25.25
CA TYR A 59 -4.22 8.74 23.89
C TYR A 59 -3.74 9.71 22.80
N LEU A 60 -4.07 10.98 22.92
CA LEU A 60 -3.73 11.96 21.88
C LEU A 60 -2.21 12.12 21.73
N GLY A 61 -1.47 12.10 22.84
CA GLY A 61 0.00 12.16 22.85
C GLY A 61 0.62 10.88 22.31
N THR A 62 0.14 9.72 22.77
CA THR A 62 0.64 8.40 22.34
C THR A 62 0.41 8.13 20.87
N CYS A 63 -0.68 8.65 20.30
CA CYS A 63 -0.96 8.57 18.87
C CYS A 63 -0.22 9.60 18.01
N GLY A 64 0.47 10.58 18.64
CA GLY A 64 1.18 11.63 17.91
C GLY A 64 0.26 12.69 17.30
N TYR A 65 -0.96 12.84 17.82
CA TYR A 65 -1.85 13.90 17.39
C TYR A 65 -1.39 15.26 17.94
N ILE A 66 -1.47 16.28 17.10
CA ILE A 66 -1.22 17.66 17.46
C ILE A 66 -2.53 18.46 17.44
N MET A 67 -2.62 19.42 18.36
CA MET A 67 -3.79 20.30 18.42
C MET A 67 -3.73 21.37 17.33
N LYS A 68 -4.67 21.33 16.39
CA LYS A 68 -4.82 22.36 15.36
C LYS A 68 -5.59 23.58 15.88
N ARG A 69 -6.64 23.33 16.67
CA ARG A 69 -7.46 24.36 17.30
C ARG A 69 -8.01 23.87 18.64
N GLY A 70 -8.24 24.80 19.57
CA GLY A 70 -8.84 24.47 20.86
C GLY A 70 -7.85 23.82 21.82
N ARG A 71 -8.31 22.84 22.59
CA ARG A 71 -7.53 22.11 23.58
C ARG A 71 -7.79 20.62 23.56
N GLY A 72 -6.86 19.85 24.08
CA GLY A 72 -7.05 18.44 24.40
C GLY A 72 -7.91 18.22 25.62
N PHE A 73 -8.02 16.99 26.06
CA PHE A 73 -8.67 16.65 27.34
C PHE A 73 -7.85 17.10 28.51
N THR A 74 -8.52 17.35 29.61
CA THR A 74 -7.92 17.72 30.92
C THR A 74 -8.39 16.74 31.97
N ASP A 75 -7.64 16.56 33.05
CA ASP A 75 -8.02 15.69 34.18
C ASP A 75 -9.43 16.00 34.69
N SER A 76 -9.80 17.28 34.69
CA SER A 76 -11.15 17.73 35.08
C SER A 76 -12.25 17.25 34.14
N ASP A 77 -11.95 16.93 32.91
CA ASP A 77 -12.96 16.36 31.99
C ASP A 77 -13.25 14.91 32.36
N TYR A 78 -12.26 14.14 32.77
CA TYR A 78 -12.40 12.77 33.27
C TYR A 78 -13.04 12.72 34.68
N GLU A 79 -12.52 13.51 35.61
CA GLU A 79 -13.02 13.53 36.99
C GLU A 79 -14.49 13.97 37.14
N LYS A 80 -14.93 14.86 36.24
CA LYS A 80 -16.28 15.44 36.29
C LYS A 80 -17.23 14.88 35.23
N TYR A 81 -16.80 13.82 34.50
CA TYR A 81 -17.58 13.20 33.45
C TYR A 81 -18.16 14.25 32.49
N ARG A 82 -17.27 15.12 31.96
CA ARG A 82 -17.71 16.17 31.04
C ARG A 82 -17.88 15.63 29.65
N LYS A 83 -19.07 15.75 29.09
CA LYS A 83 -19.37 15.38 27.72
C LYS A 83 -18.63 16.30 26.73
N VAL A 84 -17.37 16.02 26.51
CA VAL A 84 -16.50 16.77 25.60
C VAL A 84 -15.98 15.84 24.51
N ALA A 85 -15.73 16.40 23.31
CA ALA A 85 -15.18 15.68 22.19
C ALA A 85 -14.01 16.43 21.58
N VAL A 86 -13.03 15.69 21.10
CA VAL A 86 -11.96 16.16 20.23
C VAL A 86 -12.17 15.47 18.88
N ILE A 87 -12.13 16.22 17.79
CA ILE A 87 -12.38 15.71 16.45
C ILE A 87 -11.16 15.94 15.57
N ASP A 88 -10.97 15.10 14.56
CA ASP A 88 -9.93 15.34 13.58
C ASP A 88 -10.35 16.37 12.51
N SER A 89 -9.42 16.76 11.64
CA SER A 89 -9.71 17.72 10.56
C SER A 89 -10.76 17.19 9.58
N VAL A 90 -10.79 15.87 9.32
CA VAL A 90 -11.76 15.27 8.40
C VAL A 90 -13.18 15.32 8.96
N ALA A 91 -13.36 14.96 10.23
CA ALA A 91 -14.65 15.10 10.91
C ALA A 91 -15.09 16.57 11.01
N ALA A 92 -14.13 17.48 11.27
CA ALA A 92 -14.41 18.92 11.31
C ALA A 92 -14.94 19.43 9.96
N ASP A 93 -14.27 19.09 8.87
CA ASP A 93 -14.67 19.50 7.51
C ASP A 93 -16.00 18.85 7.10
N SER A 94 -16.20 17.58 7.44
CA SER A 94 -17.44 16.84 7.11
C SER A 94 -18.67 17.38 7.86
N LEU A 95 -18.53 17.69 9.14
CA LEU A 95 -19.66 18.13 9.98
C LEU A 95 -19.91 19.62 9.93
N PHE A 96 -18.86 20.43 9.82
CA PHE A 96 -18.93 21.89 10.00
C PHE A 96 -18.57 22.69 8.75
N GLY A 97 -17.99 22.04 7.71
CA GLY A 97 -17.44 22.75 6.56
C GLY A 97 -16.38 23.78 7.00
N ASP A 98 -16.51 25.02 6.55
CA ASP A 98 -15.59 26.10 6.89
C ASP A 98 -15.83 26.72 8.31
N ALA A 99 -16.86 26.28 9.02
CA ALA A 99 -17.20 26.85 10.32
C ALA A 99 -16.24 26.31 11.42
N ASN A 100 -15.97 27.16 12.43
CA ASN A 100 -15.17 26.75 13.58
C ASN A 100 -15.97 25.76 14.47
N PRO A 101 -15.51 24.51 14.63
CA PRO A 101 -16.20 23.51 15.43
C PRO A 101 -16.04 23.69 16.95
N VAL A 102 -14.96 24.35 17.40
CA VAL A 102 -14.66 24.50 18.84
C VAL A 102 -15.75 25.30 19.56
N GLY A 103 -16.28 24.72 20.63
CA GLY A 103 -17.39 25.26 21.41
C GLY A 103 -18.79 24.93 20.87
N LYS A 104 -18.86 24.22 19.73
CA LYS A 104 -20.13 23.71 19.20
C LYS A 104 -20.45 22.34 19.80
N THR A 105 -21.74 22.01 19.78
CA THR A 105 -22.23 20.73 20.30
C THR A 105 -22.52 19.79 19.14
N ILE A 106 -21.96 18.59 19.19
CA ILE A 106 -22.31 17.46 18.31
C ILE A 106 -23.20 16.49 19.09
N ASP A 107 -24.06 15.80 18.36
CA ASP A 107 -24.87 14.71 18.90
C ASP A 107 -24.19 13.39 18.61
N ILE A 108 -23.96 12.58 19.63
CA ILE A 108 -23.43 11.23 19.48
C ILE A 108 -24.49 10.28 20.04
N LYS A 109 -25.24 9.64 19.15
CA LYS A 109 -26.29 8.66 19.50
C LYS A 109 -27.39 9.24 20.44
N GLY A 110 -27.75 10.52 20.25
CA GLY A 110 -28.74 11.22 21.04
C GLY A 110 -28.18 11.96 22.26
N GLU A 111 -26.88 11.91 22.48
CA GLU A 111 -26.21 12.56 23.61
C GLU A 111 -25.34 13.74 23.14
N PRO A 112 -25.49 14.93 23.75
CA PRO A 112 -24.74 16.11 23.33
C PRO A 112 -23.32 16.13 23.90
N PHE A 113 -22.33 16.31 23.01
CA PHE A 113 -20.91 16.49 23.34
C PHE A 113 -20.41 17.83 22.82
N ILE A 114 -19.68 18.57 23.63
CA ILE A 114 -19.07 19.85 23.23
C ILE A 114 -17.73 19.59 22.60
N VAL A 115 -17.53 20.03 21.36
CA VAL A 115 -16.23 19.97 20.70
C VAL A 115 -15.27 20.97 21.38
N VAL A 116 -14.21 20.46 22.03
CA VAL A 116 -13.21 21.26 22.74
C VAL A 116 -11.94 21.46 21.95
N GLY A 117 -11.68 20.62 20.96
CA GLY A 117 -10.49 20.71 20.13
C GLY A 117 -10.61 20.01 18.78
N VAL A 118 -9.74 20.44 17.87
CA VAL A 118 -9.51 19.81 16.57
C VAL A 118 -8.06 19.34 16.52
N ILE A 119 -7.85 18.09 16.16
CA ILE A 119 -6.55 17.45 16.03
C ILE A 119 -6.20 17.19 14.57
N GLU A 120 -4.92 17.05 14.32
CA GLU A 120 -4.38 16.51 13.07
C GLU A 120 -3.18 15.60 13.39
N GLU A 121 -2.85 14.70 12.49
CA GLU A 121 -1.66 13.86 12.64
C GLU A 121 -0.39 14.71 12.53
N SER A 122 0.59 14.42 13.36
CA SER A 122 1.88 15.08 13.28
C SER A 122 2.62 14.65 12.03
N THR A 123 3.05 15.61 11.22
CA THR A 123 3.90 15.35 10.04
C THR A 123 5.24 14.69 10.37
N ALA A 124 5.66 14.73 11.63
CA ALA A 124 6.86 14.03 12.09
C ALA A 124 6.77 12.49 12.02
N PHE A 125 5.55 11.97 11.95
CA PHE A 125 5.26 10.54 11.82
C PHE A 125 4.82 10.17 10.39
N SER A 126 4.75 11.14 9.47
CA SER A 126 4.39 10.86 8.08
C SER A 126 5.52 10.09 7.42
N PRO A 127 5.26 8.91 6.82
CA PRO A 127 6.27 8.18 6.10
C PRO A 127 6.76 8.98 4.89
N VAL A 128 8.05 8.87 4.59
CA VAL A 128 8.61 9.49 3.39
C VAL A 128 8.19 8.64 2.18
N ILE A 129 7.36 9.20 1.32
CA ILE A 129 6.88 8.53 0.12
C ILE A 129 7.92 8.66 -0.98
N ASN A 130 8.69 7.61 -1.22
CA ASN A 130 9.74 7.56 -2.25
C ASN A 130 9.36 6.66 -3.43
N SER A 131 8.32 5.83 -3.28
CA SER A 131 7.89 4.87 -4.30
C SER A 131 6.36 4.84 -4.41
N VAL A 132 5.88 4.27 -5.51
CA VAL A 132 4.45 3.97 -5.70
C VAL A 132 3.96 2.98 -4.64
N GLU A 133 4.83 2.07 -4.22
CA GLU A 133 4.55 1.08 -3.19
C GLU A 133 4.36 1.73 -1.82
N ASP A 134 5.20 2.72 -1.46
CA ASP A 134 5.03 3.54 -0.26
C ASP A 134 3.71 4.29 -0.30
N TYR A 135 3.35 4.87 -1.47
CA TYR A 135 2.08 5.57 -1.64
C TYR A 135 0.88 4.65 -1.37
N TYR A 136 0.88 3.44 -1.94
CA TYR A 136 -0.19 2.47 -1.70
C TYR A 136 -0.21 1.96 -0.27
N THR A 137 0.93 1.78 0.35
CA THR A 137 1.04 1.28 1.72
C THR A 137 0.60 2.32 2.75
N TYR A 138 1.01 3.58 2.58
CA TYR A 138 0.88 4.62 3.60
C TYR A 138 -0.19 5.67 3.31
N VAL A 139 -0.60 5.84 2.06
CA VAL A 139 -1.57 6.88 1.66
C VAL A 139 -2.86 6.26 1.13
N TYR A 140 -2.76 5.28 0.24
CA TYR A 140 -3.95 4.69 -0.39
C TYR A 140 -4.73 3.75 0.52
N ASN A 141 -4.07 3.02 1.42
CA ASN A 141 -4.74 2.21 2.44
C ASN A 141 -5.39 3.04 3.55
N ASP A 142 -5.00 4.30 3.68
CA ASP A 142 -5.70 5.30 4.50
C ASP A 142 -6.92 5.91 3.77
N GLY A 143 -7.24 5.36 2.62
CA GLY A 143 -8.27 5.82 1.70
C GLY A 143 -9.68 5.46 2.11
N SER A 144 -10.21 6.28 2.75
CA SER A 144 -11.41 6.96 3.19
C SER A 144 -11.19 7.31 4.65
N ALA A 145 -10.46 8.38 4.90
CA ALA A 145 -10.41 9.03 6.19
C ALA A 145 -11.85 9.38 6.57
N SER A 146 -12.54 8.40 7.11
CA SER A 146 -13.79 8.62 7.82
C SER A 146 -13.38 9.32 9.09
N GLY A 147 -13.82 10.56 9.29
CA GLY A 147 -13.40 11.42 10.38
C GLY A 147 -13.42 10.73 11.75
N ILE A 148 -12.50 11.11 12.61
CA ILE A 148 -12.32 10.55 13.95
C ILE A 148 -12.93 11.50 14.99
N VAL A 149 -13.71 10.93 15.89
CA VAL A 149 -14.26 11.63 17.07
C VAL A 149 -13.74 10.90 18.31
N VAL A 150 -13.01 11.60 19.16
CA VAL A 150 -12.48 11.07 20.42
C VAL A 150 -13.27 11.67 21.58
N ILE A 151 -13.69 10.84 22.52
CA ILE A 151 -14.34 11.23 23.77
C ILE A 151 -13.56 10.63 24.96
N PRO A 152 -13.66 11.16 26.18
CA PRO A 152 -13.14 10.48 27.36
C PRO A 152 -13.71 9.08 27.51
N ASP A 153 -12.88 8.11 27.88
CA ASP A 153 -13.29 6.72 28.08
C ASP A 153 -14.34 6.57 29.18
N VAL A 154 -14.29 7.44 30.18
CA VAL A 154 -15.29 7.50 31.27
C VAL A 154 -16.71 7.81 30.77
N ASP A 155 -16.84 8.48 29.62
CA ASP A 155 -18.12 8.81 28.98
C ASP A 155 -18.57 7.74 27.95
N TRP A 156 -17.73 6.73 27.70
CA TRP A 156 -18.05 5.67 26.71
C TRP A 156 -19.38 4.99 26.98
N ASN A 157 -19.67 4.64 28.24
CA ASN A 157 -20.90 3.99 28.63
C ASN A 157 -22.18 4.80 28.37
N ILE A 158 -22.05 6.11 28.14
CA ILE A 158 -23.19 6.98 27.84
C ILE A 158 -23.69 6.70 26.43
N VAL A 159 -22.77 6.45 25.49
CA VAL A 159 -23.06 6.29 24.05
C VAL A 159 -22.96 4.84 23.55
N GLN A 160 -22.14 4.01 24.20
CA GLN A 160 -21.90 2.64 23.80
C GLN A 160 -21.82 1.69 25.00
N GLN A 161 -22.03 0.42 24.75
CA GLN A 161 -21.81 -0.60 25.77
C GLN A 161 -20.34 -1.07 25.73
N TYR A 162 -19.83 -1.51 26.88
CA TYR A 162 -18.57 -2.24 26.95
C TYR A 162 -18.83 -3.70 26.57
N ASP A 163 -18.83 -4.00 25.27
CA ASP A 163 -19.05 -5.32 24.70
C ASP A 163 -17.85 -5.86 23.92
N GLU A 164 -16.80 -5.06 23.80
CA GLU A 164 -15.52 -5.44 23.19
C GLU A 164 -14.36 -5.18 24.14
N PRO A 165 -13.27 -5.96 24.02
CA PRO A 165 -12.04 -5.71 24.77
C PRO A 165 -11.48 -4.32 24.47
N GLN A 166 -10.89 -3.70 25.48
CA GLN A 166 -10.10 -2.48 25.30
C GLN A 166 -8.86 -2.78 24.47
N ASN A 167 -8.36 -1.77 23.79
CA ASN A 167 -7.11 -1.80 23.07
C ASN A 167 -6.06 -0.99 23.83
N ALA A 168 -4.80 -1.34 23.63
CA ALA A 168 -3.67 -0.55 24.13
C ALA A 168 -2.88 0.05 22.96
N LYS A 169 -2.51 1.32 23.08
CA LYS A 169 -1.60 2.01 22.17
C LYS A 169 -0.31 2.33 22.92
N LEU A 170 0.84 2.01 22.33
CA LEU A 170 2.14 2.24 22.91
C LEU A 170 2.99 3.09 21.98
N LEU A 171 3.68 4.07 22.53
CA LEU A 171 4.65 4.89 21.82
C LEU A 171 6.06 4.38 22.13
N ALA A 172 6.70 3.75 21.17
CA ALA A 172 8.09 3.33 21.28
C ALA A 172 9.05 4.51 21.16
N ASP A 173 10.25 4.37 21.74
CA ASP A 173 11.31 5.40 21.67
C ASP A 173 11.96 5.48 20.27
N SER A 174 11.93 4.37 19.51
CA SER A 174 12.41 4.29 18.12
C SER A 174 11.63 3.26 17.32
N THR A 175 11.69 3.40 16.00
CA THR A 175 11.07 2.44 15.04
C THR A 175 11.67 1.03 15.17
N ASP A 176 12.96 0.92 15.48
CA ASP A 176 13.66 -0.35 15.60
C ASP A 176 13.13 -1.18 16.79
N ASN A 177 12.62 -0.51 17.82
CA ASN A 177 12.10 -1.14 19.02
C ASN A 177 10.60 -1.46 18.95
N MET A 178 9.86 -1.02 17.93
CA MET A 178 8.41 -1.20 17.83
C MET A 178 8.00 -2.68 17.90
N THR A 179 8.72 -3.56 17.21
CA THR A 179 8.41 -5.01 17.19
C THR A 179 8.66 -5.66 18.55
N SER A 180 9.75 -5.30 19.24
CA SER A 180 10.07 -5.84 20.58
C SER A 180 9.07 -5.34 21.63
N VAL A 181 8.76 -4.04 21.61
CA VAL A 181 7.73 -3.42 22.47
C VAL A 181 6.37 -4.08 22.26
N GLY A 182 5.95 -4.24 20.99
CA GLY A 182 4.68 -4.88 20.66
C GLY A 182 4.58 -6.31 21.19
N LYS A 183 5.64 -7.12 21.07
CA LYS A 183 5.69 -8.50 21.61
C LYS A 183 5.69 -8.54 23.13
N ALA A 184 6.41 -7.63 23.80
CA ALA A 184 6.41 -7.52 25.25
C ALA A 184 5.02 -7.15 25.79
N ALA A 185 4.38 -6.14 25.19
CA ALA A 185 3.02 -5.73 25.53
C ALA A 185 1.99 -6.85 25.28
N GLN A 186 2.09 -7.55 24.15
CA GLN A 186 1.25 -8.71 23.85
C GLN A 186 1.38 -9.80 24.90
N THR A 187 2.60 -10.08 25.36
CA THR A 187 2.87 -11.10 26.39
C THR A 187 2.23 -10.67 27.70
N LEU A 188 2.50 -9.45 28.16
CA LEU A 188 1.97 -8.89 29.39
C LEU A 188 0.43 -8.89 29.42
N LEU A 189 -0.22 -8.42 28.37
CA LEU A 189 -1.67 -8.40 28.26
C LEU A 189 -2.26 -9.83 28.24
N ASN A 190 -1.61 -10.77 27.55
CA ASN A 190 -2.09 -12.15 27.48
C ASN A 190 -1.88 -12.97 28.75
N GLU A 191 -1.03 -12.54 29.66
CA GLU A 191 -0.90 -13.15 31.00
C GLU A 191 -2.17 -12.96 31.82
N THR A 192 -2.88 -11.87 31.63
CA THR A 192 -4.15 -11.56 32.33
C THR A 192 -5.37 -12.20 31.66
N VAL A 193 -5.24 -12.66 30.41
CA VAL A 193 -6.33 -13.23 29.63
C VAL A 193 -6.48 -14.71 29.93
N THR A 194 -7.63 -15.10 30.50
CA THR A 194 -7.97 -16.51 30.77
C THR A 194 -8.75 -17.16 29.63
N SER A 195 -9.18 -16.38 28.61
CA SER A 195 -9.85 -16.91 27.44
C SER A 195 -8.91 -17.77 26.58
N LYS A 196 -9.46 -18.89 26.04
CA LYS A 196 -8.71 -19.75 25.11
C LYS A 196 -8.86 -19.33 23.64
N SER A 197 -9.88 -18.57 23.32
CA SER A 197 -10.24 -18.22 21.93
C SER A 197 -9.90 -16.78 21.54
N ILE A 198 -9.76 -15.90 22.52
CA ILE A 198 -9.48 -14.48 22.29
C ILE A 198 -8.18 -14.12 22.98
N LYS A 199 -7.30 -13.46 22.25
CA LYS A 199 -5.99 -13.00 22.78
C LYS A 199 -5.63 -11.66 22.16
N TYR A 200 -4.87 -10.86 22.91
CA TYR A 200 -4.24 -9.66 22.38
C TYR A 200 -3.17 -10.01 21.36
N ARG A 201 -3.12 -9.25 20.30
CA ARG A 201 -2.08 -9.35 19.28
C ARG A 201 -1.46 -7.96 19.07
N ALA A 202 -0.15 -7.92 19.00
CA ALA A 202 0.54 -6.71 18.58
C ALA A 202 0.25 -6.45 17.10
N ALA A 203 -0.22 -5.26 16.78
CA ALA A 203 -0.32 -4.74 15.44
C ALA A 203 0.63 -3.53 15.37
N ASN A 204 1.74 -3.66 14.71
CA ASN A 204 2.67 -2.56 14.48
C ASN A 204 2.77 -2.26 12.99
N MET A 205 3.05 -1.00 12.67
CA MET A 205 3.12 -0.52 11.30
C MET A 205 4.18 -1.25 10.47
N ASN A 206 5.32 -1.60 11.11
CA ASN A 206 6.39 -2.32 10.43
C ASN A 206 5.98 -3.75 10.04
N GLU A 207 5.27 -4.47 10.92
CA GLU A 207 4.78 -5.83 10.63
C GLU A 207 3.74 -5.82 9.51
N THR A 208 2.84 -4.83 9.51
CA THR A 208 1.85 -4.64 8.43
C THR A 208 2.53 -4.26 7.12
N ALA A 209 3.54 -3.39 7.16
CA ALA A 209 4.34 -3.02 6.00
C ALA A 209 5.14 -4.22 5.45
N GLU A 210 5.77 -5.03 6.31
CA GLU A 210 6.48 -6.24 5.90
C GLU A 210 5.53 -7.28 5.28
N GLU A 211 4.35 -7.51 5.85
CA GLU A 211 3.33 -8.40 5.27
C GLU A 211 2.87 -7.88 3.90
N SER A 212 2.61 -6.58 3.75
CA SER A 212 2.25 -5.95 2.49
C SER A 212 3.35 -6.07 1.44
N GLN A 213 4.61 -5.81 1.82
CA GLN A 213 5.77 -5.98 0.94
C GLN A 213 5.95 -7.44 0.52
N GLN A 214 5.71 -8.39 1.40
CA GLN A 214 5.83 -9.81 1.08
C GLN A 214 4.74 -10.27 0.09
N VAL A 215 3.52 -9.75 0.25
CA VAL A 215 2.42 -9.99 -0.72
C VAL A 215 2.75 -9.36 -2.07
N SER A 216 3.19 -8.10 -2.09
CA SER A 216 3.62 -7.40 -3.31
C SER A 216 4.79 -8.10 -4.00
N ALA A 217 5.81 -8.51 -3.25
CA ALA A 217 6.95 -9.25 -3.80
C ALA A 217 6.54 -10.61 -4.40
N THR A 218 5.58 -11.30 -3.77
CA THR A 218 5.05 -12.57 -4.29
C THR A 218 4.26 -12.35 -5.57
N THR A 219 3.41 -11.33 -5.62
CA THR A 219 2.64 -10.94 -6.80
C THR A 219 3.57 -10.53 -7.95
N ASN A 220 4.59 -9.71 -7.67
CA ASN A 220 5.60 -9.33 -8.65
C ASN A 220 6.35 -10.53 -9.21
N LYS A 221 6.71 -11.51 -8.39
CA LYS A 221 7.32 -12.77 -8.87
C LYS A 221 6.38 -13.52 -9.82
N GLN A 222 5.10 -13.62 -9.52
CA GLN A 222 4.12 -14.28 -10.39
C GLN A 222 4.00 -13.54 -11.74
N LEU A 223 3.93 -12.20 -11.71
CA LEU A 223 3.88 -11.38 -12.93
C LEU A 223 5.14 -11.55 -13.79
N ILE A 224 6.34 -11.61 -13.16
CA ILE A 224 7.60 -11.87 -13.86
C ILE A 224 7.58 -13.25 -14.55
N TRP A 225 7.08 -14.29 -13.90
CA TRP A 225 6.94 -15.62 -14.52
C TRP A 225 6.00 -15.61 -15.72
N ILE A 226 4.82 -14.97 -15.61
CA ILE A 226 3.86 -14.84 -16.70
C ILE A 226 4.48 -14.06 -17.87
N ALA A 227 5.12 -12.93 -17.58
CA ALA A 227 5.81 -12.12 -18.59
C ALA A 227 6.96 -12.88 -19.26
N SER A 228 7.73 -13.67 -18.51
CA SER A 228 8.84 -14.48 -19.04
C SER A 228 8.33 -15.55 -20.02
N ILE A 229 7.25 -16.24 -19.68
CA ILE A 229 6.63 -17.24 -20.58
C ILE A 229 6.11 -16.57 -21.85
N SER A 230 5.41 -15.44 -21.71
CA SER A 230 4.90 -14.67 -22.86
C SER A 230 6.04 -14.21 -23.78
N LEU A 231 7.15 -13.79 -23.19
CA LEU A 231 8.33 -13.35 -23.91
C LEU A 231 9.04 -14.49 -24.65
N LEU A 232 9.12 -15.69 -24.06
CA LEU A 232 9.63 -16.89 -24.72
C LEU A 232 8.79 -17.24 -25.94
N VAL A 233 7.45 -17.22 -25.80
CA VAL A 233 6.54 -17.51 -26.92
C VAL A 233 6.70 -16.47 -28.03
N GLY A 234 6.76 -15.17 -27.66
CA GLY A 234 7.02 -14.08 -28.60
C GLY A 234 8.37 -14.21 -29.30
N GLY A 235 9.42 -14.55 -28.56
CA GLY A 235 10.76 -14.78 -29.10
C GLY A 235 10.82 -15.95 -30.11
N ILE A 236 10.14 -17.06 -29.82
CA ILE A 236 9.99 -18.18 -30.77
C ILE A 236 9.25 -17.71 -32.03
N GLY A 237 8.23 -16.85 -31.89
CA GLY A 237 7.54 -16.23 -33.01
C GLY A 237 8.48 -15.41 -33.90
N VAL A 238 9.33 -14.57 -33.32
CA VAL A 238 10.36 -13.81 -34.06
C VAL A 238 11.35 -14.74 -34.75
N MET A 239 11.82 -15.77 -34.06
CA MET A 239 12.73 -16.76 -34.63
C MET A 239 12.10 -17.45 -35.86
N ASN A 240 10.84 -17.83 -35.79
CA ASN A 240 10.14 -18.49 -36.90
C ASN A 240 9.97 -17.53 -38.10
N ILE A 241 9.59 -16.26 -37.87
CA ILE A 241 9.48 -15.25 -38.92
C ILE A 241 10.84 -15.05 -39.60
N MET A 242 11.91 -14.94 -38.81
CA MET A 242 13.26 -14.78 -39.33
C MET A 242 13.75 -16.00 -40.12
N LEU A 243 13.41 -17.22 -39.69
CA LEU A 243 13.73 -18.45 -40.43
C LEU A 243 13.05 -18.48 -41.78
N VAL A 244 11.75 -18.09 -41.85
CA VAL A 244 11.01 -17.98 -43.12
C VAL A 244 11.65 -16.89 -43.99
N SER A 245 11.95 -15.72 -43.44
CA SER A 245 12.63 -14.64 -44.19
C SER A 245 13.97 -15.09 -44.78
N VAL A 246 14.79 -15.85 -44.03
CA VAL A 246 16.06 -16.42 -44.52
C VAL A 246 15.83 -17.37 -45.66
N THR A 247 14.81 -18.26 -45.60
CA THR A 247 14.51 -19.21 -46.66
C THR A 247 14.01 -18.52 -47.93
N GLU A 248 13.15 -17.51 -47.80
CA GLU A 248 12.64 -16.72 -48.94
C GLU A 248 13.75 -15.92 -49.64
N ARG A 249 14.74 -15.43 -48.85
CA ARG A 249 15.86 -14.61 -49.36
C ARG A 249 17.13 -15.43 -49.61
N THR A 250 17.06 -16.78 -49.66
CA THR A 250 18.21 -17.68 -49.82
C THR A 250 19.05 -17.34 -51.05
N ARG A 251 18.43 -17.04 -52.19
CA ARG A 251 19.10 -16.67 -53.44
C ARG A 251 19.81 -15.34 -53.36
N GLU A 252 19.19 -14.33 -52.70
CA GLU A 252 19.79 -13.02 -52.47
C GLU A 252 21.03 -13.14 -51.57
N ILE A 253 20.95 -13.93 -50.50
CA ILE A 253 22.06 -14.21 -49.58
C ILE A 253 23.20 -14.90 -50.32
N GLY A 254 22.86 -15.90 -51.16
CA GLY A 254 23.82 -16.63 -52.01
C GLY A 254 24.53 -15.68 -52.98
N LEU A 255 23.82 -14.77 -53.63
CA LEU A 255 24.36 -13.78 -54.53
C LEU A 255 25.33 -12.83 -53.79
N LYS A 256 24.92 -12.27 -52.65
CA LYS A 256 25.78 -11.42 -51.84
C LYS A 256 27.10 -12.12 -51.45
N LYS A 257 27.02 -13.41 -51.07
CA LYS A 257 28.22 -14.19 -50.72
C LYS A 257 29.09 -14.50 -51.95
N ALA A 258 28.51 -14.77 -53.10
CA ALA A 258 29.25 -15.02 -54.34
C ALA A 258 30.06 -13.80 -54.79
N ILE A 259 29.55 -12.58 -54.55
CA ILE A 259 30.28 -11.33 -54.83
C ILE A 259 31.21 -10.87 -53.67
N GLY A 260 31.43 -11.74 -52.64
CA GLY A 260 32.44 -11.53 -51.60
C GLY A 260 31.97 -10.98 -50.29
N ALA A 261 30.65 -11.01 -49.98
CA ALA A 261 30.20 -10.58 -48.68
C ALA A 261 30.71 -11.53 -47.56
N ARG A 262 31.31 -10.92 -46.51
CA ARG A 262 31.80 -11.64 -45.34
C ARG A 262 30.64 -12.14 -44.49
N LYS A 263 30.82 -13.34 -43.88
CA LYS A 263 29.82 -13.97 -42.97
C LYS A 263 29.30 -13.00 -41.89
N ASN A 264 30.23 -12.23 -41.28
CA ASN A 264 29.87 -11.27 -40.22
C ASN A 264 28.95 -10.13 -40.71
N ARG A 265 29.06 -9.73 -41.98
CA ARG A 265 28.14 -8.71 -42.54
C ARG A 265 26.73 -9.23 -42.69
N ILE A 266 26.58 -10.48 -43.16
CA ILE A 266 25.28 -11.15 -43.29
C ILE A 266 24.68 -11.36 -41.89
N LEU A 267 25.49 -11.87 -40.94
CA LEU A 267 25.07 -12.02 -39.55
C LEU A 267 24.57 -10.71 -38.96
N ALA A 268 25.37 -9.63 -39.09
CA ALA A 268 24.98 -8.31 -38.55
C ALA A 268 23.71 -7.79 -39.23
N GLN A 269 23.52 -7.98 -40.51
CA GLN A 269 22.30 -7.58 -41.25
C GLN A 269 21.06 -8.20 -40.65
N PHE A 270 21.04 -9.51 -40.44
CA PHE A 270 19.88 -10.22 -39.89
C PHE A 270 19.66 -9.93 -38.40
N LEU A 271 20.74 -9.76 -37.62
CA LEU A 271 20.63 -9.35 -36.19
C LEU A 271 20.07 -7.94 -36.06
N THR A 272 20.49 -6.98 -36.90
CA THR A 272 19.91 -5.63 -36.88
C THR A 272 18.44 -5.64 -37.32
N GLU A 273 18.06 -6.46 -38.29
CA GLU A 273 16.68 -6.62 -38.71
C GLU A 273 15.80 -7.16 -37.55
N ALA A 274 16.29 -8.20 -36.86
CA ALA A 274 15.62 -8.73 -35.67
C ALA A 274 15.52 -7.69 -34.54
N ALA A 275 16.62 -6.97 -34.25
CA ALA A 275 16.66 -5.95 -33.22
C ALA A 275 15.69 -4.77 -33.50
N VAL A 276 15.65 -4.30 -34.75
CA VAL A 276 14.69 -3.23 -35.16
C VAL A 276 13.26 -3.72 -35.03
N LEU A 277 12.94 -4.92 -35.51
CA LEU A 277 11.60 -5.49 -35.46
C LEU A 277 11.10 -5.58 -33.98
N THR A 278 11.94 -6.12 -33.11
CA THR A 278 11.59 -6.29 -31.69
C THR A 278 11.59 -4.97 -30.92
N SER A 279 12.45 -4.01 -31.26
CA SER A 279 12.42 -2.67 -30.68
C SER A 279 11.13 -1.93 -31.02
N LEU A 280 10.70 -1.99 -32.29
CA LEU A 280 9.42 -1.40 -32.71
C LEU A 280 8.24 -2.11 -32.01
N GLY A 281 8.26 -3.42 -31.93
CA GLY A 281 7.28 -4.19 -31.15
C GLY A 281 7.26 -3.80 -29.67
N GLY A 282 8.42 -3.61 -29.06
CA GLY A 282 8.57 -3.15 -27.68
C GLY A 282 8.01 -1.74 -27.46
N ILE A 283 8.26 -0.79 -28.36
CA ILE A 283 7.70 0.56 -28.30
C ILE A 283 6.17 0.52 -28.42
N ILE A 284 5.64 -0.18 -29.42
CA ILE A 284 4.19 -0.31 -29.61
C ILE A 284 3.55 -0.99 -28.41
N GLY A 285 4.15 -2.08 -27.92
CA GLY A 285 3.67 -2.80 -26.73
C GLY A 285 3.66 -1.93 -25.49
N THR A 286 4.69 -1.12 -25.28
CA THR A 286 4.77 -0.20 -24.14
C THR A 286 3.71 0.89 -24.22
N ILE A 287 3.51 1.52 -25.40
CA ILE A 287 2.47 2.54 -25.59
C ILE A 287 1.07 1.93 -25.34
N THR A 288 0.82 0.76 -25.90
CA THR A 288 -0.46 0.06 -25.70
C THR A 288 -0.67 -0.33 -24.23
N GLY A 289 0.38 -0.82 -23.57
CA GLY A 289 0.33 -1.18 -22.15
C GLY A 289 0.01 0.02 -21.25
N ILE A 290 0.65 1.16 -21.48
CA ILE A 290 0.38 2.41 -20.74
C ILE A 290 -1.06 2.89 -21.00
N ALA A 291 -1.51 2.88 -22.25
CA ALA A 291 -2.86 3.31 -22.60
C ALA A 291 -3.93 2.44 -21.93
N LEU A 292 -3.74 1.11 -21.93
CA LEU A 292 -4.64 0.17 -21.24
C LEU A 292 -4.62 0.37 -19.73
N ALA A 293 -3.43 0.58 -19.14
CA ALA A 293 -3.30 0.84 -17.73
C ALA A 293 -4.08 2.11 -17.33
N GLU A 294 -3.92 3.23 -18.07
CA GLU A 294 -4.67 4.47 -17.81
C GLU A 294 -6.19 4.30 -17.92
N ILE A 295 -6.66 3.54 -18.91
CA ILE A 295 -8.09 3.27 -19.08
C ILE A 295 -8.63 2.49 -17.88
N ILE A 296 -7.93 1.42 -17.50
CA ILE A 296 -8.32 0.59 -16.36
C ILE A 296 -8.27 1.41 -15.05
N GLY A 297 -7.22 2.20 -14.86
CA GLY A 297 -7.07 3.05 -13.68
C GLY A 297 -8.22 4.05 -13.52
N LYS A 298 -8.65 4.67 -14.62
CA LYS A 298 -9.82 5.58 -14.61
C LYS A 298 -11.13 4.87 -14.29
N ILE A 299 -11.32 3.65 -14.81
CA ILE A 299 -12.54 2.86 -14.54
C ILE A 299 -12.56 2.38 -13.07
N SER A 300 -11.42 2.00 -12.54
CA SER A 300 -11.28 1.45 -11.18
C SER A 300 -11.02 2.52 -10.11
N ASN A 301 -10.92 3.80 -10.48
CA ASN A 301 -10.51 4.91 -9.61
C ASN A 301 -9.15 4.67 -8.90
N VAL A 302 -8.23 3.97 -9.56
CA VAL A 302 -6.90 3.68 -9.04
C VAL A 302 -5.88 4.59 -9.72
N PRO A 303 -5.10 5.40 -8.98
CA PRO A 303 -4.06 6.24 -9.57
C PRO A 303 -2.95 5.37 -10.16
N ILE A 304 -2.47 5.74 -11.36
CA ILE A 304 -1.41 5.02 -12.06
C ILE A 304 -0.15 5.88 -12.08
N ALA A 305 0.96 5.29 -11.63
CA ALA A 305 2.28 5.90 -11.75
C ALA A 305 3.08 5.21 -12.86
N ILE A 306 3.55 6.01 -13.82
CA ILE A 306 4.37 5.53 -14.93
C ILE A 306 5.83 5.77 -14.60
N SER A 307 6.60 4.70 -14.49
CA SER A 307 8.04 4.76 -14.27
C SER A 307 8.80 4.84 -15.60
N ILE A 308 9.33 6.02 -15.93
CA ILE A 308 10.14 6.22 -17.15
C ILE A 308 11.34 5.27 -17.21
N PRO A 309 12.11 5.03 -16.14
CA PRO A 309 13.19 4.03 -16.16
C PRO A 309 12.71 2.63 -16.53
N ALA A 310 11.55 2.20 -16.02
CA ALA A 310 10.98 0.89 -16.35
C ALA A 310 10.60 0.78 -17.85
N VAL A 311 10.06 1.85 -18.44
CA VAL A 311 9.74 1.93 -19.86
C VAL A 311 11.01 1.75 -20.72
N ILE A 312 12.08 2.45 -20.40
CA ILE A 312 13.36 2.34 -21.13
C ILE A 312 13.91 0.93 -21.00
N LEU A 313 13.86 0.35 -19.81
CA LEU A 313 14.34 -1.01 -19.52
C LEU A 313 13.52 -2.06 -20.27
N ALA A 314 12.22 -1.89 -20.39
CA ALA A 314 11.35 -2.79 -21.14
C ALA A 314 11.69 -2.81 -22.65
N ILE A 315 11.92 -1.64 -23.26
CA ILE A 315 12.32 -1.53 -24.67
C ILE A 315 13.71 -2.13 -24.90
N ALA A 316 14.67 -1.83 -24.03
CA ALA A 316 16.01 -2.38 -24.09
C ALA A 316 15.97 -3.93 -23.99
N PHE A 317 15.19 -4.45 -23.06
CA PHE A 317 15.01 -5.89 -22.85
C PHE A 317 14.36 -6.57 -24.06
N SER A 318 13.34 -5.95 -24.67
CA SER A 318 12.72 -6.41 -25.91
C SER A 318 13.74 -6.52 -27.05
N THR A 319 14.63 -5.53 -27.18
CA THR A 319 15.71 -5.53 -28.17
C THR A 319 16.70 -6.67 -27.94
N VAL A 320 17.12 -6.90 -26.70
CA VAL A 320 18.01 -8.01 -26.33
C VAL A 320 17.40 -9.36 -26.68
N ILE A 321 16.13 -9.56 -26.38
CA ILE A 321 15.41 -10.78 -26.74
C ILE A 321 15.37 -10.98 -28.25
N GLY A 322 15.13 -9.92 -29.02
CA GLY A 322 15.17 -9.98 -30.50
C GLY A 322 16.53 -10.45 -31.01
N VAL A 323 17.62 -9.94 -30.45
CA VAL A 323 18.98 -10.37 -30.81
C VAL A 323 19.22 -11.83 -30.42
N VAL A 324 18.78 -12.26 -29.23
CA VAL A 324 18.97 -13.65 -28.74
C VAL A 324 18.22 -14.64 -29.64
N PHE A 325 16.93 -14.41 -29.91
CA PHE A 325 16.13 -15.31 -30.76
C PHE A 325 16.43 -15.14 -32.25
N GLY A 326 16.91 -13.99 -32.69
CA GLY A 326 17.38 -13.73 -34.05
C GLY A 326 18.75 -14.34 -34.35
N LEU A 327 19.53 -14.73 -33.33
CA LEU A 327 20.90 -15.23 -33.52
C LEU A 327 20.93 -16.54 -34.32
N LEU A 328 20.05 -17.48 -34.00
CA LEU A 328 20.00 -18.79 -34.68
C LEU A 328 19.67 -18.66 -36.17
N PRO A 329 18.61 -17.96 -36.63
CA PRO A 329 18.36 -17.74 -38.05
C PRO A 329 19.48 -16.92 -38.71
N ALA A 330 20.04 -15.92 -38.06
CA ALA A 330 21.13 -15.12 -38.59
C ALA A 330 22.42 -15.94 -38.84
N VAL A 331 22.76 -16.84 -37.93
CA VAL A 331 23.89 -17.78 -38.09
C VAL A 331 23.61 -18.74 -39.23
N LYS A 332 22.37 -19.25 -39.37
CA LYS A 332 21.96 -20.11 -40.46
C LYS A 332 22.13 -19.39 -41.81
N ALA A 333 21.67 -18.14 -41.93
CA ALA A 333 21.85 -17.30 -43.10
C ALA A 333 23.33 -17.07 -43.43
N ALA A 334 24.14 -16.75 -42.40
CA ALA A 334 25.57 -16.49 -42.56
C ALA A 334 26.37 -17.72 -42.98
N ASN A 335 25.89 -18.94 -42.72
CA ASN A 335 26.57 -20.20 -43.07
C ASN A 335 26.04 -20.85 -44.38
N LEU A 336 25.06 -20.27 -45.07
CA LEU A 336 24.58 -20.78 -46.36
C LEU A 336 25.73 -20.89 -47.37
N ASP A 337 25.79 -22.00 -48.10
CA ASP A 337 26.72 -22.17 -49.21
C ASP A 337 26.21 -21.41 -50.45
N PRO A 338 27.01 -20.51 -51.04
CA PRO A 338 26.61 -19.71 -52.20
C PRO A 338 26.14 -20.58 -53.39
N ILE A 339 26.81 -21.74 -53.63
CA ILE A 339 26.50 -22.61 -54.77
C ILE A 339 25.15 -23.26 -54.56
N VAL A 340 24.89 -23.76 -53.36
CA VAL A 340 23.60 -24.40 -53.01
C VAL A 340 22.49 -23.37 -53.01
N ALA A 341 22.73 -22.15 -52.44
CA ALA A 341 21.77 -21.06 -52.38
C ALA A 341 21.33 -20.52 -53.77
N LEU A 342 22.23 -20.54 -54.76
CA LEU A 342 21.90 -20.08 -56.12
C LEU A 342 21.20 -21.18 -56.97
N ARG A 343 21.29 -22.45 -56.54
CA ARG A 343 20.59 -23.59 -57.22
C ARG A 343 19.18 -23.86 -56.64
N HIS A 344 18.82 -23.15 -55.57
CA HIS A 344 17.50 -23.27 -54.95
C HIS A 344 16.45 -22.57 -55.85
N GLU A 345 15.53 -23.34 -56.42
CA GLU A 345 14.35 -22.85 -57.15
C GLU A 345 13.27 -22.41 -56.14
#